data_2d4a09a3af11c6173425f3d26f8ad33f
#
_entry.id   2d4a09a3af11c6173425f3d26f8ad33f
#
_cell.length_a   1.000
_cell.length_b   1.000
_cell.length_c   1.000
_cell.angle_alpha   90.00
_cell.angle_beta   90.00
_cell.angle_gamma   90.00
#
_symmetry.space_group_name_H-M   'P 1'
#
loop_
_entity.id
_entity.type
_entity.pdbx_description
1 polymer ?
#
loop_
_entity_poly.entity_id
_entity_poly.type
_entity_poly.pdbx_seq_one_letter_code
_entity_poly.pdbx_strand_id
1 'polypeptide(L)'
;MSSVEQWATGWGYGYETLADGLFEWVAPKKKKKLMGRTPILADLARLRWIESVLSQRGGLVVWIDADSLCFDPSWRLPITEHTFFGEECWVQKNAQGRWRTYCSPHNAFMGFTSASPVLAFLAYLSESIIDRADPTRIAPQMIGPKLLKTLNSLADFTLVPEAGAVSPALLAEWVGERGDAVACYERANRPPLAMVNLCSSLVDSEAHRQQVTSLLDKILA
;
A
#
# COMPACT_ATOMS: atom_id res chain seq x y z
N MET A 1 8.40 18.21 -6.19
CA MET A 1 9.00 16.92 -5.78
C MET A 1 8.11 16.34 -4.69
N SER A 2 7.69 15.08 -4.79
CA SER A 2 6.87 14.46 -3.75
C SER A 2 7.72 14.14 -2.50
N SER A 3 7.09 13.97 -1.33
CA SER A 3 7.84 13.59 -0.11
C SER A 3 8.55 12.24 -0.25
N VAL A 4 7.94 11.30 -1.00
CA VAL A 4 8.54 9.99 -1.31
C VAL A 4 9.75 10.14 -2.24
N GLU A 5 9.68 11.01 -3.24
CA GLU A 5 10.80 11.29 -4.15
C GLU A 5 11.98 11.95 -3.40
N GLN A 6 11.69 12.88 -2.48
CA GLN A 6 12.70 13.50 -1.62
C GLN A 6 13.40 12.46 -0.73
N TRP A 7 12.64 11.59 -0.11
CA TRP A 7 13.15 10.49 0.69
C TRP A 7 14.04 9.56 -0.15
N ALA A 8 13.54 9.10 -1.30
CA ALA A 8 14.27 8.17 -2.16
C ALA A 8 15.60 8.77 -2.65
N THR A 9 15.57 10.02 -3.16
CA THR A 9 16.78 10.69 -3.65
C THR A 9 17.76 11.04 -2.52
N GLY A 10 17.26 11.38 -1.34
CA GLY A 10 18.09 11.64 -0.16
C GLY A 10 18.92 10.43 0.27
N TRP A 11 18.41 9.23 0.05
CA TRP A 11 19.12 7.97 0.31
C TRP A 11 19.87 7.41 -0.90
N GLY A 12 19.85 8.11 -2.05
CA GLY A 12 20.49 7.64 -3.29
C GLY A 12 19.74 6.51 -3.99
N TYR A 13 18.46 6.30 -3.67
CA TYR A 13 17.61 5.34 -4.38
C TYR A 13 17.15 5.92 -5.72
N GLY A 14 17.07 5.05 -6.75
CA GLY A 14 16.40 5.42 -8.00
C GLY A 14 14.90 5.63 -7.75
N TYR A 15 14.32 6.63 -8.41
CA TYR A 15 12.90 6.93 -8.30
C TYR A 15 12.26 7.00 -9.70
N GLU A 16 11.09 6.37 -9.85
CA GLU A 16 10.34 6.35 -11.12
C GLU A 16 8.84 6.42 -10.83
N THR A 17 8.12 7.22 -11.61
CA THR A 17 6.65 7.35 -11.53
C THR A 17 6.02 6.81 -12.80
N LEU A 18 5.06 5.90 -12.70
CA LEU A 18 4.46 5.22 -13.84
C LEU A 18 3.17 5.88 -14.36
N ALA A 19 2.45 6.61 -13.51
CA ALA A 19 1.15 7.17 -13.85
C ALA A 19 0.25 6.16 -14.60
N ASP A 20 -0.42 6.58 -15.67
CA ASP A 20 -1.29 5.70 -16.48
C ASP A 20 -0.53 4.60 -17.23
N GLY A 21 0.77 4.75 -17.44
CA GLY A 21 1.65 3.73 -18.04
C GLY A 21 1.70 2.42 -17.24
N LEU A 22 1.31 2.47 -15.96
CA LEU A 22 1.20 1.27 -15.14
C LEU A 22 0.34 0.18 -15.78
N PHE A 23 -0.78 0.55 -16.41
CA PHE A 23 -1.72 -0.42 -16.98
C PHE A 23 -1.19 -1.12 -18.24
N GLU A 24 -0.11 -0.66 -18.84
CA GLU A 24 0.50 -1.32 -20.00
C GLU A 24 1.05 -2.71 -19.65
N TRP A 25 1.35 -2.94 -18.37
CA TRP A 25 1.84 -4.21 -17.85
C TRP A 25 0.77 -5.30 -17.68
N VAL A 26 -0.48 -5.00 -18.01
CA VAL A 26 -1.58 -5.97 -17.98
C VAL A 26 -2.00 -6.37 -19.38
N ALA A 27 -2.08 -7.68 -19.64
CA ALA A 27 -2.48 -8.22 -20.93
C ALA A 27 -3.87 -7.68 -21.37
N PRO A 28 -4.07 -7.35 -22.67
CA PRO A 28 -5.31 -6.76 -23.18
C PRO A 28 -6.57 -7.57 -22.84
N LYS A 29 -6.48 -8.90 -22.84
CA LYS A 29 -7.58 -9.80 -22.49
C LYS A 29 -8.05 -9.58 -21.05
N LYS A 30 -7.11 -9.39 -20.11
CA LYS A 30 -7.42 -9.13 -18.69
C LYS A 30 -7.97 -7.73 -18.48
N LYS A 31 -7.43 -6.72 -19.17
CA LYS A 31 -8.01 -5.36 -19.18
C LYS A 31 -9.47 -5.37 -19.60
N LYS A 32 -9.79 -6.07 -20.71
CA LYS A 32 -11.16 -6.22 -21.21
C LYS A 32 -12.06 -6.92 -20.18
N LYS A 33 -11.59 -8.01 -19.57
CA LYS A 33 -12.34 -8.77 -18.55
C LYS A 33 -12.64 -7.92 -17.31
N LEU A 34 -11.70 -7.10 -16.87
CA LEU A 34 -11.78 -6.29 -15.66
C LEU A 34 -12.18 -4.82 -15.91
N MET A 35 -12.77 -4.52 -17.06
CA MET A 35 -13.20 -3.16 -17.40
C MET A 35 -14.07 -2.57 -16.27
N GLY A 36 -13.68 -1.40 -15.75
CA GLY A 36 -14.31 -0.77 -14.58
C GLY A 36 -13.83 -1.29 -13.22
N ARG A 37 -12.85 -2.21 -13.17
CA ARG A 37 -12.26 -2.74 -11.94
C ARG A 37 -10.81 -2.27 -11.79
N THR A 38 -10.59 -0.96 -11.88
CA THR A 38 -9.26 -0.31 -11.84
C THR A 38 -8.37 -0.77 -10.68
N PRO A 39 -8.86 -0.90 -9.42
CA PRO A 39 -8.00 -1.36 -8.32
C PRO A 39 -7.39 -2.75 -8.58
N ILE A 40 -8.17 -3.69 -9.14
CA ILE A 40 -7.68 -5.04 -9.43
C ILE A 40 -6.65 -5.01 -10.57
N LEU A 41 -6.89 -4.18 -11.58
CA LEU A 41 -5.92 -3.98 -12.66
C LEU A 41 -4.61 -3.40 -12.12
N ALA A 42 -4.68 -2.40 -11.24
CA ALA A 42 -3.50 -1.80 -10.62
C ALA A 42 -2.74 -2.82 -9.76
N ASP A 43 -3.45 -3.64 -8.98
CA ASP A 43 -2.84 -4.69 -8.15
C ASP A 43 -2.05 -5.72 -8.97
N LEU A 44 -2.56 -6.13 -10.13
CA LEU A 44 -1.83 -7.01 -11.03
C LEU A 44 -0.68 -6.28 -11.74
N ALA A 45 -0.96 -5.07 -12.23
CA ALA A 45 0.01 -4.29 -13.02
C ALA A 45 1.30 -4.01 -12.25
N ARG A 46 1.18 -3.62 -10.96
CA ARG A 46 2.34 -3.35 -10.11
C ARG A 46 3.24 -4.58 -9.94
N LEU A 47 2.66 -5.78 -9.77
CA LEU A 47 3.43 -7.01 -9.66
C LEU A 47 4.19 -7.32 -10.97
N ARG A 48 3.53 -7.18 -12.11
CA ARG A 48 4.15 -7.41 -13.43
C ARG A 48 5.24 -6.40 -13.76
N TRP A 49 5.02 -5.14 -13.38
CA TRP A 49 6.05 -4.12 -13.53
C TRP A 49 7.29 -4.42 -12.67
N ILE A 50 7.09 -4.77 -11.39
CA ILE A 50 8.19 -5.13 -10.49
C ILE A 50 8.97 -6.33 -11.04
N GLU A 51 8.30 -7.39 -11.51
CA GLU A 51 8.97 -8.55 -12.15
C GLU A 51 9.85 -8.12 -13.32
N SER A 52 9.33 -7.23 -14.19
CA SER A 52 10.09 -6.74 -15.34
C SER A 52 11.31 -5.93 -14.92
N VAL A 53 11.17 -5.01 -13.97
CA VAL A 53 12.31 -4.21 -13.48
C VAL A 53 13.37 -5.10 -12.85
N LEU A 54 12.99 -6.04 -12.01
CA LEU A 54 13.93 -6.97 -11.36
C LEU A 54 14.63 -7.88 -12.37
N SER A 55 13.93 -8.32 -13.42
CA SER A 55 14.54 -9.15 -14.48
C SER A 55 15.57 -8.38 -15.32
N GLN A 56 15.40 -7.07 -15.48
CA GLN A 56 16.28 -6.23 -16.30
C GLN A 56 17.44 -5.63 -15.51
N ARG A 57 17.20 -5.22 -14.27
CA ARG A 57 18.13 -4.42 -13.47
C ARG A 57 18.67 -5.16 -12.24
N GLY A 58 17.97 -6.22 -11.79
CA GLY A 58 18.29 -6.88 -10.52
C GLY A 58 18.05 -5.98 -9.31
N GLY A 59 18.71 -6.31 -8.19
CA GLY A 59 18.68 -5.51 -6.98
C GLY A 59 17.39 -5.62 -6.18
N LEU A 60 16.96 -4.50 -5.60
CA LEU A 60 15.73 -4.34 -4.85
C LEU A 60 14.82 -3.33 -5.54
N VAL A 61 13.55 -3.68 -5.70
CA VAL A 61 12.48 -2.76 -6.12
C VAL A 61 11.49 -2.61 -4.97
N VAL A 62 11.18 -1.36 -4.62
CA VAL A 62 10.14 -1.02 -3.66
C VAL A 62 9.02 -0.29 -4.39
N TRP A 63 7.83 -0.85 -4.32
CA TRP A 63 6.61 -0.20 -4.78
C TRP A 63 6.03 0.66 -3.67
N ILE A 64 5.63 1.88 -4.01
CA ILE A 64 4.96 2.81 -3.11
C ILE A 64 3.79 3.43 -3.88
N ASP A 65 2.56 3.33 -3.35
CA ASP A 65 1.39 3.93 -3.99
C ASP A 65 1.49 5.46 -4.01
N ALA A 66 0.97 6.08 -5.06
CA ALA A 66 1.12 7.52 -5.32
C ALA A 66 0.49 8.44 -4.27
N ASP A 67 -0.45 7.91 -3.48
CA ASP A 67 -1.10 8.59 -2.36
C ASP A 67 -0.42 8.31 -1.01
N SER A 68 0.88 8.03 -1.04
CA SER A 68 1.71 7.87 0.15
C SER A 68 2.47 9.15 0.47
N LEU A 69 2.62 9.43 1.78
CA LEU A 69 3.44 10.51 2.32
C LEU A 69 4.58 9.95 3.15
N CYS A 70 5.78 10.48 2.94
CA CYS A 70 6.92 10.23 3.82
C CYS A 70 6.98 11.35 4.87
N PHE A 71 6.86 10.99 6.14
CA PHE A 71 6.92 11.90 7.29
C PHE A 71 8.33 12.03 7.84
N ASP A 72 9.11 10.95 7.75
CA ASP A 72 10.48 10.92 8.24
C ASP A 72 11.45 10.69 7.06
N PRO A 73 12.00 11.74 6.47
CA PRO A 73 12.96 11.61 5.39
C PRO A 73 14.28 10.96 5.84
N SER A 74 14.55 10.87 7.15
CA SER A 74 15.72 10.19 7.71
C SER A 74 15.51 8.69 7.90
N TRP A 75 14.26 8.20 7.78
CA TRP A 75 13.96 6.79 7.90
C TRP A 75 14.66 5.96 6.85
N ARG A 76 15.37 4.94 7.31
CA ARG A 76 16.07 4.01 6.42
C ARG A 76 15.27 2.73 6.29
N LEU A 77 15.07 2.29 5.04
CA LEU A 77 14.39 1.04 4.77
C LEU A 77 15.09 -0.15 5.46
N PRO A 78 14.40 -0.90 6.32
CA PRO A 78 14.96 -2.08 6.97
C PRO A 78 15.01 -3.26 5.99
N ILE A 79 16.06 -3.33 5.16
CA ILE A 79 16.24 -4.41 4.19
C ILE A 79 16.84 -5.62 4.91
N THR A 80 16.00 -6.51 5.38
CA THR A 80 16.44 -7.76 6.05
C THR A 80 16.10 -9.00 5.26
N GLU A 81 15.10 -8.91 4.36
CA GLU A 81 14.54 -10.05 3.63
C GLU A 81 14.37 -9.75 2.14
N HIS A 82 14.20 -10.81 1.35
CA HIS A 82 13.96 -10.72 -0.09
C HIS A 82 12.54 -10.25 -0.46
N THR A 83 11.64 -10.26 0.51
CA THR A 83 10.23 -9.87 0.34
C THR A 83 9.73 -9.23 1.63
N PHE A 84 9.12 -8.06 1.53
CA PHE A 84 8.47 -7.41 2.66
C PHE A 84 7.28 -6.57 2.20
N PHE A 85 6.35 -6.34 3.12
CA PHE A 85 5.15 -5.54 2.90
C PHE A 85 4.99 -4.51 4.01
N GLY A 86 4.34 -3.39 3.69
CA GLY A 86 3.89 -2.47 4.71
C GLY A 86 2.83 -3.13 5.62
N GLU A 87 2.71 -2.65 6.84
CA GLU A 87 1.69 -3.11 7.78
C GLU A 87 0.69 -2.00 8.07
N GLU A 88 -0.53 -2.13 7.55
CA GLU A 88 -1.62 -1.25 7.97
C GLU A 88 -2.11 -1.61 9.36
N CYS A 89 -2.46 -0.60 10.16
CA CYS A 89 -3.24 -0.76 11.38
C CYS A 89 -4.54 0.02 11.22
N TRP A 90 -5.55 -0.64 10.65
CA TRP A 90 -6.82 -0.05 10.31
C TRP A 90 -7.69 0.17 11.54
N VAL A 91 -8.00 1.41 11.85
CA VAL A 91 -8.83 1.78 13.00
C VAL A 91 -10.26 2.02 12.56
N GLN A 92 -11.19 1.26 13.12
CA GLN A 92 -12.62 1.39 12.82
C GLN A 92 -13.49 0.91 14.00
N LYS A 93 -14.76 1.28 14.01
CA LYS A 93 -15.74 0.71 14.94
C LYS A 93 -16.15 -0.69 14.49
N ASN A 94 -16.20 -1.61 15.45
CA ASN A 94 -16.76 -2.95 15.23
C ASN A 94 -18.30 -2.92 15.21
N ALA A 95 -18.94 -4.08 15.03
CA ALA A 95 -20.40 -4.21 15.02
C ALA A 95 -21.10 -3.75 16.32
N GLN A 96 -20.37 -3.70 17.43
CA GLN A 96 -20.87 -3.19 18.73
C GLN A 96 -20.54 -1.70 18.94
N GLY A 97 -20.09 -0.97 17.92
CA GLY A 97 -19.76 0.45 17.99
C GLY A 97 -18.45 0.76 18.73
N ARG A 98 -17.65 -0.22 19.10
CA ARG A 98 -16.37 -0.04 19.82
C ARG A 98 -15.22 0.11 18.86
N TRP A 99 -14.37 1.08 19.10
CA TRP A 99 -13.13 1.26 18.34
C TRP A 99 -12.19 0.06 18.47
N ARG A 100 -11.64 -0.39 17.35
CA ARG A 100 -10.69 -1.49 17.25
C ARG A 100 -9.63 -1.20 16.19
N THR A 101 -8.44 -1.72 16.44
CA THR A 101 -7.33 -1.71 15.49
C THR A 101 -7.20 -3.10 14.88
N TYR A 102 -7.12 -3.16 13.55
CA TYR A 102 -6.94 -4.39 12.77
C TYR A 102 -5.67 -4.26 11.95
N CYS A 103 -4.64 -5.01 12.31
CA CYS A 103 -3.37 -4.97 11.61
C CYS A 103 -3.29 -6.09 10.57
N SER A 104 -2.76 -5.75 9.39
CA SER A 104 -2.56 -6.70 8.29
C SER A 104 -1.55 -6.16 7.26
N PRO A 105 -0.92 -7.05 6.45
CA PRO A 105 -0.10 -6.57 5.35
C PRO A 105 -0.96 -5.81 4.34
N HIS A 106 -0.37 -4.78 3.73
CA HIS A 106 -0.98 -4.06 2.62
C HIS A 106 -0.03 -3.93 1.44
N ASN A 107 -0.58 -3.70 0.25
CA ASN A 107 0.15 -3.65 -1.00
C ASN A 107 0.46 -2.23 -1.51
N ALA A 108 0.18 -1.21 -0.72
CA ALA A 108 0.59 0.16 -1.04
C ALA A 108 2.09 0.39 -0.77
N PHE A 109 2.73 -0.51 -0.01
CA PHE A 109 4.16 -0.55 0.21
C PHE A 109 4.62 -2.01 0.13
N MET A 110 5.46 -2.33 -0.84
CA MET A 110 5.95 -3.70 -1.07
C MET A 110 7.40 -3.65 -1.57
N GLY A 111 8.24 -4.53 -1.04
CA GLY A 111 9.61 -4.68 -1.51
C GLY A 111 9.93 -6.09 -1.95
N PHE A 112 10.66 -6.20 -3.08
CA PHE A 112 11.10 -7.48 -3.63
C PHE A 112 12.52 -7.37 -4.17
N THR A 113 13.33 -8.39 -3.93
CA THR A 113 14.59 -8.58 -4.64
C THR A 113 14.42 -9.60 -5.77
N SER A 114 15.41 -9.70 -6.65
CA SER A 114 15.45 -10.74 -7.70
C SER A 114 15.47 -12.19 -7.16
N ALA A 115 15.78 -12.37 -5.88
CA ALA A 115 15.74 -13.66 -5.20
C ALA A 115 14.40 -13.92 -4.47
N SER A 116 13.41 -13.02 -4.58
CA SER A 116 12.12 -13.21 -3.94
C SER A 116 11.38 -14.45 -4.48
N PRO A 117 11.04 -15.44 -3.66
CA PRO A 117 10.23 -16.58 -4.08
C PRO A 117 8.74 -16.21 -4.17
N VAL A 118 8.35 -15.07 -3.61
CA VAL A 118 6.95 -14.69 -3.41
C VAL A 118 6.40 -13.91 -4.61
N LEU A 119 7.22 -13.09 -5.29
CA LEU A 119 6.74 -12.18 -6.34
C LEU A 119 6.07 -12.92 -7.50
N ALA A 120 6.77 -13.88 -8.10
CA ALA A 120 6.24 -14.67 -9.21
C ALA A 120 4.98 -15.47 -8.81
N PHE A 121 4.97 -15.98 -7.58
CA PHE A 121 3.82 -16.69 -7.04
C PHE A 121 2.60 -15.77 -6.85
N LEU A 122 2.77 -14.56 -6.31
CA LEU A 122 1.70 -13.57 -6.19
C LEU A 122 1.15 -13.16 -7.57
N ALA A 123 2.03 -12.91 -8.54
CA ALA A 123 1.61 -12.58 -9.89
C ALA A 123 0.81 -13.72 -10.54
N TYR A 124 1.30 -14.96 -10.43
CA TYR A 124 0.58 -16.15 -10.92
C TYR A 124 -0.78 -16.33 -10.24
N LEU A 125 -0.85 -16.25 -8.91
CA LEU A 125 -2.11 -16.37 -8.17
C LEU A 125 -3.10 -15.27 -8.57
N SER A 126 -2.64 -14.04 -8.66
CA SER A 126 -3.46 -12.89 -9.05
C SER A 126 -4.08 -13.11 -10.43
N GLU A 127 -3.29 -13.56 -11.40
CA GLU A 127 -3.80 -13.91 -12.72
C GLU A 127 -4.77 -15.07 -12.70
N SER A 128 -4.47 -16.13 -11.95
CA SER A 128 -5.32 -17.30 -11.83
C SER A 128 -6.68 -16.97 -11.20
N ILE A 129 -6.69 -16.08 -10.21
CA ILE A 129 -7.92 -15.57 -9.58
C ILE A 129 -8.72 -14.77 -10.61
N ILE A 130 -8.08 -13.84 -11.33
CA ILE A 130 -8.72 -13.03 -12.36
C ILE A 130 -9.31 -13.93 -13.46
N ASP A 131 -8.57 -14.92 -13.93
CA ASP A 131 -9.02 -15.78 -15.03
C ASP A 131 -10.24 -16.62 -14.67
N ARG A 132 -10.37 -17.04 -13.40
CA ARG A 132 -11.50 -17.86 -12.89
C ARG A 132 -12.66 -17.02 -12.38
N ALA A 133 -12.41 -15.78 -11.95
CA ALA A 133 -13.44 -14.96 -11.34
C ALA A 133 -14.53 -14.53 -12.33
N ASP A 134 -15.75 -14.45 -11.81
CA ASP A 134 -16.82 -13.68 -12.44
C ASP A 134 -16.54 -12.18 -12.24
N PRO A 135 -16.33 -11.40 -13.33
CA PRO A 135 -15.98 -9.99 -13.20
C PRO A 135 -17.05 -9.15 -12.51
N THR A 136 -18.31 -9.63 -12.45
CA THR A 136 -19.40 -8.93 -11.76
C THR A 136 -19.37 -9.13 -10.25
N ARG A 137 -18.67 -10.17 -9.77
CA ARG A 137 -18.63 -10.59 -8.35
C ARG A 137 -17.26 -10.45 -7.71
N ILE A 138 -16.23 -10.06 -8.46
CA ILE A 138 -14.88 -9.92 -7.92
C ILE A 138 -14.81 -8.70 -6.98
N ALA A 139 -14.37 -8.92 -5.75
CA ALA A 139 -14.20 -7.83 -4.77
C ALA A 139 -13.00 -6.95 -5.15
N PRO A 140 -13.08 -5.62 -4.98
CA PRO A 140 -12.01 -4.70 -5.38
C PRO A 140 -10.62 -5.00 -4.79
N GLN A 141 -10.56 -5.61 -3.61
CA GLN A 141 -9.31 -5.91 -2.89
C GLN A 141 -8.91 -7.39 -2.99
N MET A 142 -9.51 -8.16 -3.91
CA MET A 142 -9.38 -9.62 -3.90
C MET A 142 -7.95 -10.11 -4.13
N ILE A 143 -7.20 -9.48 -5.00
CA ILE A 143 -5.80 -9.85 -5.33
C ILE A 143 -4.75 -8.94 -4.67
N GLY A 144 -5.19 -7.91 -3.97
CA GLY A 144 -4.35 -7.02 -3.17
C GLY A 144 -4.41 -7.40 -1.68
N PRO A 145 -4.89 -6.51 -0.80
CA PRO A 145 -4.83 -6.69 0.65
C PRO A 145 -5.46 -8.00 1.16
N LYS A 146 -6.59 -8.45 0.56
CA LYS A 146 -7.24 -9.71 1.00
C LYS A 146 -6.40 -10.93 0.69
N LEU A 147 -5.77 -10.98 -0.49
CA LEU A 147 -4.86 -12.08 -0.84
C LEU A 147 -3.64 -12.07 0.07
N LEU A 148 -3.02 -10.91 0.28
CA LEU A 148 -1.86 -10.77 1.16
C LEU A 148 -2.18 -11.19 2.59
N LYS A 149 -3.31 -10.75 3.15
CA LYS A 149 -3.76 -11.16 4.49
C LYS A 149 -3.91 -12.68 4.62
N THR A 150 -4.51 -13.31 3.61
CA THR A 150 -4.69 -14.78 3.59
C THR A 150 -3.34 -15.49 3.53
N LEU A 151 -2.44 -15.06 2.65
CA LEU A 151 -1.13 -15.67 2.52
C LEU A 151 -0.25 -15.40 3.74
N ASN A 152 -0.33 -14.22 4.35
CA ASN A 152 0.41 -13.89 5.55
C ASN A 152 0.06 -14.82 6.74
N SER A 153 -1.19 -15.23 6.85
CA SER A 153 -1.60 -16.20 7.89
C SER A 153 -0.97 -17.59 7.72
N LEU A 154 -0.41 -17.87 6.55
CA LEU A 154 0.24 -19.15 6.23
C LEU A 154 1.76 -19.05 6.13
N ALA A 155 2.28 -17.91 5.64
CA ALA A 155 3.67 -17.74 5.26
C ALA A 155 4.46 -16.78 6.17
N ASP A 156 3.78 -16.07 7.08
CA ASP A 156 4.37 -15.13 8.04
C ASP A 156 5.35 -14.14 7.36
N PHE A 157 4.83 -13.28 6.51
CA PHE A 157 5.61 -12.31 5.75
C PHE A 157 6.32 -11.32 6.67
N THR A 158 7.49 -10.88 6.26
CA THR A 158 8.17 -9.73 6.88
C THR A 158 7.34 -8.47 6.66
N LEU A 159 6.92 -7.84 7.75
CA LEU A 159 6.13 -6.61 7.73
C LEU A 159 6.98 -5.43 8.18
N VAL A 160 6.71 -4.27 7.56
CA VAL A 160 7.36 -2.99 7.85
C VAL A 160 6.31 -2.08 8.50
N PRO A 161 6.22 -2.07 9.83
CA PRO A 161 5.16 -1.34 10.53
C PRO A 161 5.31 0.19 10.45
N GLU A 162 6.52 0.70 10.14
CA GLU A 162 6.78 2.12 9.90
C GLU A 162 6.23 2.61 8.55
N ALA A 163 5.93 1.69 7.60
CA ALA A 163 5.29 1.98 6.33
C ALA A 163 3.83 1.50 6.38
N GLY A 164 2.98 2.31 6.97
CA GLY A 164 1.60 1.97 7.26
C GLY A 164 0.57 2.49 6.26
N ALA A 165 -0.69 2.21 6.55
CA ALA A 165 -1.84 2.83 5.91
C ALA A 165 -2.84 3.26 6.98
N VAL A 166 -3.53 4.37 6.74
CA VAL A 166 -4.45 4.96 7.71
C VAL A 166 -5.90 4.87 7.26
N SER A 167 -6.77 4.58 8.22
CA SER A 167 -8.21 4.66 7.97
C SER A 167 -8.67 6.12 7.88
N PRO A 168 -9.75 6.42 7.12
CA PRO A 168 -10.31 7.76 7.04
C PRO A 168 -10.63 8.37 8.41
N ALA A 169 -11.10 7.55 9.36
CA ALA A 169 -11.41 8.01 10.71
C ALA A 169 -10.14 8.44 11.47
N LEU A 170 -9.06 7.68 11.35
CA LEU A 170 -7.79 8.02 11.98
C LEU A 170 -7.18 9.29 11.35
N LEU A 171 -7.22 9.39 10.02
CA LEU A 171 -6.74 10.57 9.30
C LEU A 171 -7.53 11.83 9.71
N ALA A 172 -8.85 11.75 9.78
CA ALA A 172 -9.69 12.88 10.19
C ALA A 172 -9.33 13.40 11.59
N GLU A 173 -9.07 12.51 12.55
CA GLU A 173 -8.69 12.90 13.91
C GLU A 173 -7.21 13.36 14.00
N TRP A 174 -6.32 12.90 13.11
CA TRP A 174 -4.94 13.40 13.07
C TRP A 174 -4.85 14.85 12.57
N VAL A 175 -5.68 15.21 11.61
CA VAL A 175 -5.70 16.59 11.07
C VAL A 175 -6.58 17.53 11.86
N GLY A 176 -7.63 17.00 12.51
CA GLY A 176 -8.59 17.74 13.33
C GLY A 176 -8.29 17.67 14.83
N GLU A 177 -9.35 17.48 15.62
CA GLU A 177 -9.26 17.24 17.06
C GLU A 177 -9.00 15.75 17.32
N ARG A 178 -8.04 15.47 18.23
CA ARG A 178 -7.75 14.11 18.68
C ARG A 178 -8.93 13.50 19.38
N GLY A 179 -9.28 12.28 19.01
CA GLY A 179 -10.41 11.55 19.54
C GLY A 179 -10.14 10.08 19.81
N ASP A 180 -11.19 9.29 19.82
CA ASP A 180 -11.15 7.88 20.19
C ASP A 180 -10.41 7.01 19.16
N ALA A 181 -10.39 7.37 17.87
CA ALA A 181 -9.66 6.63 16.85
C ALA A 181 -8.16 6.74 17.05
N VAL A 182 -7.65 7.95 17.33
CA VAL A 182 -6.25 8.18 17.68
C VAL A 182 -5.87 7.44 18.96
N ALA A 183 -6.70 7.56 20.02
CA ALA A 183 -6.47 6.86 21.27
C ALA A 183 -6.47 5.32 21.10
N CYS A 184 -7.30 4.80 20.18
CA CYS A 184 -7.31 3.38 19.84
C CYS A 184 -6.03 2.95 19.11
N TYR A 185 -5.55 3.77 18.17
CA TYR A 185 -4.31 3.52 17.45
C TYR A 185 -3.10 3.50 18.39
N GLU A 186 -2.98 4.50 19.28
CA GLU A 186 -1.89 4.60 20.24
C GLU A 186 -1.82 3.41 21.23
N ARG A 187 -2.99 2.89 21.65
CA ARG A 187 -3.04 1.67 22.47
C ARG A 187 -2.52 0.41 21.75
N ALA A 188 -2.43 0.41 20.43
CA ALA A 188 -1.83 -0.69 19.69
C ALA A 188 -0.30 -0.72 19.83
N ASN A 189 0.32 0.30 20.45
CA ASN A 189 1.74 0.41 20.74
C ASN A 189 2.64 0.10 19.54
N ARG A 190 2.29 0.71 18.39
CA ARG A 190 3.03 0.56 17.13
C ARG A 190 4.23 1.51 17.09
N PRO A 191 5.28 1.20 16.32
CA PRO A 191 6.35 2.16 16.09
C PRO A 191 5.79 3.41 15.38
N PRO A 192 6.47 4.56 15.50
CA PRO A 192 6.12 5.75 14.75
C PRO A 192 6.11 5.47 13.26
N LEU A 193 5.12 6.01 12.55
CA LEU A 193 5.07 5.91 11.09
C LEU A 193 6.11 6.84 10.48
N ALA A 194 6.95 6.28 9.61
CA ALA A 194 7.86 7.04 8.76
C ALA A 194 7.21 7.34 7.40
N MET A 195 6.36 6.44 6.92
CA MET A 195 5.62 6.59 5.67
C MET A 195 4.18 6.09 5.85
N VAL A 196 3.22 6.76 5.21
CA VAL A 196 1.82 6.37 5.30
C VAL A 196 1.11 6.46 3.96
N ASN A 197 0.34 5.44 3.61
CA ASN A 197 -0.63 5.49 2.53
C ASN A 197 -1.94 6.09 3.06
N LEU A 198 -2.46 7.08 2.34
CA LEU A 198 -3.65 7.86 2.74
C LEU A 198 -4.97 7.24 2.30
N CYS A 199 -4.92 6.13 1.55
CA CYS A 199 -6.11 5.43 1.05
C CYS A 199 -7.12 6.37 0.36
N SER A 200 -6.64 7.27 -0.50
CA SER A 200 -7.41 8.34 -1.14
C SER A 200 -8.65 7.86 -1.91
N SER A 201 -8.63 6.62 -2.38
CA SER A 201 -9.78 5.99 -3.06
C SER A 201 -10.99 5.72 -2.15
N LEU A 202 -10.85 5.88 -0.83
CA LEU A 202 -11.88 5.60 0.18
C LEU A 202 -12.53 6.85 0.76
N VAL A 203 -12.10 8.04 0.34
CA VAL A 203 -12.60 9.31 0.86
C VAL A 203 -13.04 10.23 -0.26
N ASP A 204 -13.93 11.17 0.07
CA ASP A 204 -14.33 12.23 -0.86
C ASP A 204 -13.11 13.05 -1.28
N SER A 205 -12.99 13.30 -2.59
CA SER A 205 -11.78 13.91 -3.17
C SER A 205 -11.50 15.33 -2.66
N GLU A 206 -12.52 16.11 -2.31
CA GLU A 206 -12.36 17.47 -1.80
C GLU A 206 -11.98 17.47 -0.31
N ALA A 207 -12.72 16.73 0.51
CA ALA A 207 -12.42 16.58 1.93
C ALA A 207 -11.03 15.94 2.11
N HIS A 208 -10.65 14.97 1.27
CA HIS A 208 -9.34 14.35 1.32
C HIS A 208 -8.22 15.34 1.00
N ARG A 209 -8.35 16.16 -0.05
CA ARG A 209 -7.35 17.19 -0.37
C ARG A 209 -7.13 18.15 0.78
N GLN A 210 -8.20 18.62 1.42
CA GLN A 210 -8.10 19.50 2.59
C GLN A 210 -7.39 18.82 3.76
N GLN A 211 -7.70 17.55 4.04
CA GLN A 211 -7.04 16.77 5.08
C GLN A 211 -5.56 16.57 4.79
N VAL A 212 -5.20 16.22 3.55
CA VAL A 212 -3.79 16.06 3.14
C VAL A 212 -3.02 17.36 3.28
N THR A 213 -3.60 18.50 2.84
CA THR A 213 -2.99 19.81 3.01
C THR A 213 -2.75 20.13 4.48
N SER A 214 -3.77 19.97 5.33
CA SER A 214 -3.61 20.19 6.77
C SER A 214 -2.56 19.26 7.41
N LEU A 215 -2.44 18.03 6.93
CA LEU A 215 -1.43 17.10 7.42
C LEU A 215 -0.03 17.53 7.02
N LEU A 216 0.16 17.96 5.77
CA LEU A 216 1.44 18.49 5.27
C LEU A 216 1.86 19.73 6.04
N ASP A 217 0.95 20.65 6.30
CA ASP A 217 1.22 21.87 7.09
C ASP A 217 1.70 21.52 8.51
N LYS A 218 1.12 20.48 9.13
CA LYS A 218 1.54 20.02 10.46
C LYS A 218 2.90 19.31 10.47
N ILE A 219 3.29 18.67 9.37
CA ILE A 219 4.58 17.97 9.25
C ILE A 219 5.71 18.97 8.95
N LEU A 220 5.40 20.03 8.20
CA LEU A 220 6.38 21.03 7.77
C LEU A 220 6.58 22.18 8.79
N ALA A 221 5.72 22.26 9.81
CA ALA A 221 5.80 23.24 10.90
C ALA A 221 6.71 22.76 12.04
#